data_25c0c333268c63fa802f540587232724
#
_entry.id   25c0c333268c63fa802f540587232724
#
_cell.length_a   1.000
_cell.length_b   1.000
_cell.length_c   1.000
_cell.angle_alpha   90.00
_cell.angle_beta   90.00
_cell.angle_gamma   90.00
#
_symmetry.space_group_name_H-M   'P 1'
#
loop_
_entity.id
_entity.type
_entity.pdbx_description
1 polymer ?
#
loop_
_entity_poly.entity_id
_entity_poly.type
_entity_poly.pdbx_seq_one_letter_code
_entity_poly.pdbx_strand_id
1 'polypeptide(L)'
;HVLGLPVGQHVYLSAKIDGSLVIRAYTPVSSDETKGYVDLIIKVYHKNVNPKFPEGGKMSQYLDNMKIGDTIDFRGPNGLLVYKGTGTFLIKPNKKSEAEKKFAKHLGMIAGGTGITPMLQLIRQITNDPKDSTKCYLLFANQTENDILLRAELEDIAKRHPEQFVLWYTLDRPPKDWKYSSGFVTADMLKAHLPPPDSETLILMCGPPPMIQFACQPNLDKLGYPKSCTFAY
;
A
#
# COMPACT_ATOMS: atom_id res chain seq x y z
N HIS A 1 17.94 -17.49 -7.52
CA HIS A 1 17.05 -16.69 -8.37
C HIS A 1 16.37 -15.61 -7.53
N VAL A 2 16.16 -14.44 -8.11
CA VAL A 2 15.37 -13.33 -7.55
C VAL A 2 14.20 -13.06 -8.48
N LEU A 3 13.14 -12.46 -7.94
CA LEU A 3 11.96 -12.07 -8.73
C LEU A 3 12.30 -10.97 -9.73
N GLY A 4 13.15 -10.01 -9.34
CA GLY A 4 13.53 -8.87 -10.17
C GLY A 4 12.40 -7.85 -10.38
N LEU A 5 11.45 -7.77 -9.44
CA LEU A 5 10.35 -6.84 -9.52
C LEU A 5 10.85 -5.41 -9.27
N PRO A 6 10.66 -4.47 -10.21
CA PRO A 6 10.96 -3.06 -9.95
C PRO A 6 10.19 -2.54 -8.74
N VAL A 7 10.86 -1.78 -7.88
CA VAL A 7 10.24 -1.21 -6.68
C VAL A 7 9.12 -0.23 -7.09
N GLY A 8 7.95 -0.39 -6.52
CA GLY A 8 6.74 0.33 -6.88
C GLY A 8 5.77 -0.48 -7.74
N GLN A 9 6.23 -1.58 -8.34
CA GLN A 9 5.40 -2.45 -9.17
C GLN A 9 4.87 -3.66 -8.42
N HIS A 10 3.92 -4.36 -9.02
CA HIS A 10 3.21 -5.50 -8.45
C HIS A 10 3.09 -6.64 -9.47
N VAL A 11 2.53 -7.74 -9.02
CA VAL A 11 2.23 -8.92 -9.82
C VAL A 11 0.73 -9.19 -9.84
N TYR A 12 0.27 -9.91 -10.86
CA TYR A 12 -1.05 -10.50 -10.91
C TYR A 12 -0.98 -11.98 -10.61
N LEU A 13 -1.84 -12.44 -9.71
CA LEU A 13 -2.18 -13.86 -9.57
C LEU A 13 -3.47 -14.12 -10.33
N SER A 14 -3.51 -15.22 -11.07
CA SER A 14 -4.71 -15.64 -11.79
C SER A 14 -4.99 -17.11 -11.60
N ALA A 15 -6.27 -17.44 -11.45
CA ALA A 15 -6.76 -18.80 -11.31
C ALA A 15 -8.16 -18.92 -11.90
N LYS A 16 -8.51 -20.12 -12.37
CA LYS A 16 -9.86 -20.44 -12.78
C LYS A 16 -10.65 -20.88 -11.55
N ILE A 17 -11.61 -20.07 -11.12
CA ILE A 17 -12.42 -20.28 -9.93
C ILE A 17 -13.89 -20.35 -10.35
N ASP A 18 -14.59 -21.44 -10.02
CA ASP A 18 -15.99 -21.66 -10.41
C ASP A 18 -16.25 -21.43 -11.92
N GLY A 19 -15.33 -21.89 -12.76
CA GLY A 19 -15.43 -21.79 -14.21
C GLY A 19 -15.05 -20.43 -14.81
N SER A 20 -14.71 -19.43 -14.00
CA SER A 20 -14.35 -18.08 -14.43
C SER A 20 -12.90 -17.76 -14.10
N LEU A 21 -12.22 -17.05 -15.00
CA LEU A 21 -10.89 -16.52 -14.74
C LEU A 21 -10.95 -15.36 -13.74
N VAL A 22 -10.28 -15.52 -12.62
CA VAL A 22 -10.15 -14.48 -11.59
C VAL A 22 -8.71 -13.99 -11.55
N ILE A 23 -8.52 -12.68 -11.63
CA ILE A 23 -7.21 -12.03 -11.62
C ILE A 23 -7.19 -10.98 -10.53
N ARG A 24 -6.14 -10.98 -9.68
CA ARG A 24 -5.97 -9.98 -8.63
C ARG A 24 -4.52 -9.54 -8.53
N ALA A 25 -4.34 -8.25 -8.24
CA ALA A 25 -3.03 -7.64 -8.04
C ALA A 25 -2.55 -7.84 -6.60
N TYR A 26 -1.28 -8.19 -6.46
CA TYR A 26 -0.60 -8.28 -5.17
C TYR A 26 0.79 -7.68 -5.26
N THR A 27 1.18 -6.94 -4.22
CA THR A 27 2.55 -6.44 -4.10
C THR A 27 3.32 -7.32 -3.12
N PRO A 28 4.40 -8.00 -3.57
CA PRO A 28 5.24 -8.77 -2.67
C PRO A 28 5.80 -7.92 -1.53
N VAL A 29 5.88 -8.51 -0.35
CA VAL A 29 6.52 -7.88 0.83
C VAL A 29 7.99 -8.27 0.97
N SER A 30 8.43 -9.36 0.33
CA SER A 30 9.85 -9.69 0.18
C SER A 30 10.50 -8.88 -0.93
N SER A 31 11.79 -8.59 -0.81
CA SER A 31 12.60 -7.91 -1.80
C SER A 31 13.50 -8.89 -2.57
N ASP A 32 14.31 -8.39 -3.52
CA ASP A 32 15.31 -9.18 -4.24
C ASP A 32 16.48 -9.66 -3.37
N GLU A 33 16.58 -9.21 -2.12
CA GLU A 33 17.48 -9.78 -1.13
C GLU A 33 17.06 -11.21 -0.74
N THR A 34 15.74 -11.49 -0.81
CA THR A 34 15.17 -12.81 -0.59
C THR A 34 15.33 -13.66 -1.84
N LYS A 35 16.12 -14.72 -1.74
CA LYS A 35 16.42 -15.59 -2.88
C LYS A 35 15.64 -16.90 -2.80
N GLY A 36 15.05 -17.30 -3.93
CA GLY A 36 14.40 -18.60 -4.09
C GLY A 36 12.92 -18.62 -3.76
N TYR A 37 12.38 -17.58 -3.15
CA TYR A 37 10.94 -17.47 -2.87
C TYR A 37 10.47 -16.02 -2.83
N VAL A 38 9.16 -15.83 -2.82
CA VAL A 38 8.48 -14.54 -2.75
C VAL A 38 7.40 -14.62 -1.69
N ASP A 39 7.34 -13.62 -0.81
CA ASP A 39 6.31 -13.53 0.21
C ASP A 39 5.20 -12.56 -0.19
N LEU A 40 3.98 -13.03 -0.09
CA LEU A 40 2.78 -12.24 -0.24
C LEU A 40 2.01 -12.23 1.09
N ILE A 41 1.52 -11.07 1.50
CA ILE A 41 0.62 -10.94 2.64
C ILE A 41 -0.78 -10.71 2.10
N ILE A 42 -1.68 -11.64 2.41
CA ILE A 42 -3.02 -11.66 1.84
C ILE A 42 -4.05 -11.78 2.96
N LYS A 43 -4.94 -10.79 3.04
CA LYS A 43 -6.10 -10.89 3.91
C LYS A 43 -7.14 -11.81 3.27
N VAL A 44 -7.59 -12.80 4.03
CA VAL A 44 -8.64 -13.71 3.59
C VAL A 44 -10.01 -13.14 3.93
N TYR A 45 -10.85 -12.96 2.91
CA TYR A 45 -12.22 -12.50 3.06
C TYR A 45 -13.16 -13.70 3.04
N HIS A 46 -13.53 -14.17 4.23
CA HIS A 46 -14.38 -15.36 4.39
C HIS A 46 -15.83 -15.09 4.04
N LYS A 47 -16.54 -16.15 3.67
CA LYS A 47 -18.00 -16.15 3.44
C LYS A 47 -18.75 -15.75 4.72
N ASN A 48 -19.90 -15.11 4.54
CA ASN A 48 -20.83 -14.74 5.62
C ASN A 48 -20.27 -13.79 6.69
N VAL A 49 -19.18 -13.08 6.40
CA VAL A 49 -18.61 -12.07 7.30
C VAL A 49 -19.13 -10.69 6.97
N ASN A 50 -19.15 -10.31 5.71
CA ASN A 50 -19.65 -9.01 5.26
C ASN A 50 -21.00 -9.18 4.55
N PRO A 51 -22.08 -8.56 5.07
CA PRO A 51 -23.41 -8.69 4.46
C PRO A 51 -23.51 -8.22 3.01
N LYS A 52 -22.66 -7.25 2.63
CA LYS A 52 -22.59 -6.77 1.23
C LYS A 52 -21.89 -7.73 0.28
N PHE A 53 -21.07 -8.63 0.83
CA PHE A 53 -20.30 -9.61 0.07
C PHE A 53 -20.41 -10.99 0.74
N PRO A 54 -21.60 -11.61 0.71
CA PRO A 54 -21.85 -12.84 1.44
C PRO A 54 -20.96 -14.01 0.99
N GLU A 55 -20.53 -14.01 -0.28
CA GLU A 55 -19.66 -15.07 -0.81
C GLU A 55 -18.17 -14.87 -0.47
N GLY A 56 -17.79 -13.72 0.11
CA GLY A 56 -16.40 -13.42 0.45
C GLY A 56 -15.52 -13.12 -0.78
N GLY A 57 -14.23 -13.17 -0.57
CA GLY A 57 -13.23 -12.92 -1.62
C GLY A 57 -12.90 -14.20 -2.39
N LYS A 58 -13.15 -14.22 -3.70
CA LYS A 58 -12.90 -15.39 -4.54
C LYS A 58 -11.42 -15.81 -4.52
N MET A 59 -10.52 -14.89 -4.83
CA MET A 59 -9.09 -15.19 -4.88
C MET A 59 -8.51 -15.48 -3.50
N SER A 60 -8.85 -14.69 -2.49
CA SER A 60 -8.28 -14.87 -1.15
C SER A 60 -8.66 -16.19 -0.52
N GLN A 61 -9.89 -16.65 -0.68
CA GLN A 61 -10.33 -17.97 -0.21
C GLN A 61 -9.72 -19.12 -1.03
N TYR A 62 -9.54 -18.91 -2.33
CA TYR A 62 -8.82 -19.86 -3.19
C TYR A 62 -7.38 -20.07 -2.70
N LEU A 63 -6.68 -18.97 -2.43
CA LEU A 63 -5.30 -19.01 -1.91
C LEU A 63 -5.22 -19.66 -0.54
N ASP A 64 -6.19 -19.38 0.35
CA ASP A 64 -6.26 -19.96 1.69
C ASP A 64 -6.44 -21.50 1.66
N ASN A 65 -7.10 -22.01 0.63
CA ASN A 65 -7.33 -23.44 0.43
C ASN A 65 -6.20 -24.16 -0.33
N MET A 66 -5.20 -23.43 -0.84
CA MET A 66 -4.04 -24.03 -1.49
C MET A 66 -3.19 -24.83 -0.50
N LYS A 67 -2.65 -25.93 -0.97
CA LYS A 67 -1.74 -26.78 -0.22
C LYS A 67 -0.31 -26.60 -0.71
N ILE A 68 0.64 -26.93 0.13
CA ILE A 68 2.05 -26.95 -0.25
C ILE A 68 2.24 -27.88 -1.44
N GLY A 69 2.89 -27.37 -2.51
CA GLY A 69 3.04 -28.06 -3.77
C GLY A 69 2.06 -27.65 -4.86
N ASP A 70 0.95 -26.97 -4.50
CA ASP A 70 0.05 -26.40 -5.50
C ASP A 70 0.69 -25.23 -6.22
N THR A 71 0.24 -24.97 -7.44
CA THR A 71 0.74 -23.89 -8.28
C THR A 71 -0.37 -22.92 -8.65
N ILE A 72 0.03 -21.68 -8.93
CA ILE A 72 -0.88 -20.63 -9.42
C ILE A 72 -0.16 -19.80 -10.48
N ASP A 73 -0.92 -19.28 -11.45
CA ASP A 73 -0.36 -18.40 -12.47
C ASP A 73 0.05 -17.05 -11.87
N PHE A 74 1.29 -16.67 -12.14
CA PHE A 74 1.95 -15.50 -11.59
C PHE A 74 2.53 -14.65 -12.73
N ARG A 75 2.07 -13.42 -12.88
CA ARG A 75 2.46 -12.55 -14.00
C ARG A 75 2.89 -11.16 -13.52
N GLY A 76 3.97 -10.68 -14.04
CA GLY A 76 4.50 -9.33 -13.80
C GLY A 76 5.75 -9.06 -14.63
N PRO A 77 6.38 -7.88 -14.44
CA PRO A 77 5.95 -6.79 -13.55
C PRO A 77 4.78 -5.99 -14.11
N ASN A 78 3.98 -5.39 -13.23
CA ASN A 78 2.86 -4.50 -13.60
C ASN A 78 2.85 -3.28 -12.68
N GLY A 79 2.25 -2.20 -13.16
CA GLY A 79 2.08 -0.95 -12.42
C GLY A 79 2.57 0.27 -13.19
N LEU A 80 2.08 1.42 -12.78
CA LEU A 80 2.38 2.70 -13.42
C LEU A 80 3.51 3.47 -12.73
N LEU A 81 3.90 3.06 -11.52
CA LEU A 81 4.90 3.71 -10.71
C LEU A 81 6.13 2.83 -10.55
N VAL A 82 7.30 3.42 -10.74
CA VAL A 82 8.60 2.80 -10.42
C VAL A 82 9.41 3.76 -9.56
N TYR A 83 9.94 3.26 -8.44
CA TYR A 83 10.87 4.00 -7.60
C TYR A 83 12.30 3.74 -8.04
N LYS A 84 13.03 4.81 -8.39
CA LYS A 84 14.41 4.72 -8.88
C LYS A 84 15.45 4.93 -7.78
N GLY A 85 15.02 5.16 -6.54
CA GLY A 85 15.90 5.48 -5.42
C GLY A 85 16.10 6.98 -5.20
N THR A 86 16.55 7.33 -4.00
CA THR A 86 16.88 8.68 -3.58
C THR A 86 15.84 9.75 -3.92
N GLY A 87 14.56 9.39 -3.73
CA GLY A 87 13.42 10.27 -3.95
C GLY A 87 12.92 10.39 -5.38
N THR A 88 13.49 9.68 -6.33
CA THR A 88 13.11 9.76 -7.74
C THR A 88 12.09 8.69 -8.12
N PHE A 89 10.96 9.12 -8.66
CA PHE A 89 9.87 8.27 -9.16
C PHE A 89 9.70 8.46 -10.67
N LEU A 90 9.39 7.36 -11.35
CA LEU A 90 8.89 7.37 -12.72
C LEU A 90 7.42 6.93 -12.68
N ILE A 91 6.52 7.80 -13.08
CA ILE A 91 5.07 7.58 -13.01
C ILE A 91 4.46 7.78 -14.39
N LYS A 92 3.77 6.75 -14.88
CA LYS A 92 2.99 6.84 -16.11
C LYS A 92 1.59 7.36 -15.80
N PRO A 93 1.09 8.39 -16.49
CA PRO A 93 -0.31 8.83 -16.35
C PRO A 93 -1.32 7.73 -16.72
N ASN A 94 -0.96 6.90 -17.66
CA ASN A 94 -1.70 5.71 -18.09
C ASN A 94 -0.77 4.70 -18.77
N LYS A 95 -1.28 3.50 -19.06
CA LYS A 95 -0.47 2.40 -19.62
C LYS A 95 0.18 2.71 -20.99
N LYS A 96 -0.36 3.67 -21.75
CA LYS A 96 0.10 4.02 -23.09
C LYS A 96 1.03 5.23 -23.12
N SER A 97 1.09 5.98 -22.03
CA SER A 97 1.93 7.16 -21.91
C SER A 97 3.35 6.82 -21.49
N GLU A 98 4.29 7.69 -21.81
CA GLU A 98 5.63 7.63 -21.24
C GLU A 98 5.60 8.04 -19.76
N ALA A 99 6.58 7.57 -19.02
CA ALA A 99 6.71 7.90 -17.62
C ALA A 99 7.19 9.34 -17.43
N GLU A 100 6.58 10.03 -16.49
CA GLU A 100 7.02 11.34 -16.01
C GLU A 100 7.92 11.15 -14.80
N LYS A 101 9.04 11.88 -14.78
CA LYS A 101 9.96 11.89 -13.66
C LYS A 101 9.45 12.84 -12.58
N LYS A 102 9.32 12.33 -11.35
CA LYS A 102 8.95 13.13 -10.17
C LYS A 102 9.98 12.91 -9.08
N PHE A 103 10.27 13.98 -8.34
CA PHE A 103 11.17 13.96 -7.20
C PHE A 103 10.41 14.29 -5.92
N ALA A 104 10.63 13.53 -4.86
CA ALA A 104 10.02 13.77 -3.56
C ALA A 104 11.07 13.64 -2.43
N LYS A 105 11.19 14.67 -1.61
CA LYS A 105 11.85 14.60 -0.31
C LYS A 105 10.91 14.06 0.75
N HIS A 106 9.62 14.37 0.61
CA HIS A 106 8.57 14.01 1.55
C HIS A 106 7.52 13.17 0.84
N LEU A 107 7.36 11.95 1.30
CA LEU A 107 6.44 10.97 0.75
C LEU A 107 5.30 10.72 1.74
N GLY A 108 4.13 11.26 1.42
CA GLY A 108 2.91 10.95 2.17
C GLY A 108 2.27 9.68 1.64
N MET A 109 1.86 8.80 2.55
CA MET A 109 1.27 7.52 2.21
C MET A 109 -0.05 7.34 2.96
N ILE A 110 -1.11 7.01 2.23
CA ILE A 110 -2.42 6.68 2.81
C ILE A 110 -2.75 5.25 2.39
N ALA A 111 -2.79 4.36 3.37
CA ALA A 111 -3.08 2.95 3.14
C ALA A 111 -4.36 2.52 3.86
N GLY A 112 -5.14 1.67 3.21
CA GLY A 112 -6.31 1.02 3.80
C GLY A 112 -6.23 -0.50 3.67
N GLY A 113 -6.27 -1.22 4.79
CA GLY A 113 -6.22 -2.69 4.81
C GLY A 113 -5.02 -3.26 4.06
N THR A 114 -5.27 -4.07 3.03
CA THR A 114 -4.22 -4.69 2.20
C THR A 114 -3.44 -3.68 1.34
N GLY A 115 -3.91 -2.44 1.24
CA GLY A 115 -3.18 -1.36 0.58
C GLY A 115 -1.86 -0.97 1.25
N ILE A 116 -1.54 -1.57 2.40
CA ILE A 116 -0.24 -1.41 3.07
C ILE A 116 0.92 -2.02 2.28
N THR A 117 0.69 -3.06 1.49
CA THR A 117 1.79 -3.82 0.87
C THR A 117 2.64 -3.00 -0.11
N PRO A 118 2.08 -2.17 -1.03
CA PRO A 118 2.91 -1.29 -1.85
C PRO A 118 3.62 -0.21 -1.04
N MET A 119 3.03 0.26 0.06
CA MET A 119 3.67 1.23 0.94
C MET A 119 4.87 0.62 1.67
N LEU A 120 4.72 -0.58 2.22
CA LEU A 120 5.81 -1.28 2.89
C LEU A 120 6.98 -1.57 1.94
N GLN A 121 6.70 -1.94 0.70
CA GLN A 121 7.73 -2.12 -0.33
C GLN A 121 8.62 -0.87 -0.46
N LEU A 122 8.03 0.31 -0.56
CA LEU A 122 8.75 1.58 -0.65
C LEU A 122 9.46 1.95 0.65
N ILE A 123 8.78 1.81 1.79
CA ILE A 123 9.36 2.13 3.11
C ILE A 123 10.61 1.30 3.36
N ARG A 124 10.57 0.00 3.08
CA ARG A 124 11.73 -0.89 3.21
C ARG A 124 12.88 -0.46 2.29
N GLN A 125 12.59 -0.21 1.03
CA GLN A 125 13.59 0.23 0.06
C GLN A 125 14.27 1.52 0.49
N ILE A 126 13.49 2.49 0.93
CA ILE A 126 13.97 3.80 1.37
C ILE A 126 14.80 3.69 2.65
N THR A 127 14.29 2.99 3.66
CA THR A 127 14.97 2.90 4.96
C THR A 127 16.18 1.98 4.94
N ASN A 128 16.26 1.04 4.02
CA ASN A 128 17.40 0.13 3.88
C ASN A 128 18.55 0.72 3.04
N ASP A 129 18.31 1.79 2.28
CA ASP A 129 19.36 2.47 1.52
C ASP A 129 19.93 3.65 2.32
N PRO A 130 21.17 3.58 2.81
CA PRO A 130 21.76 4.66 3.60
C PRO A 130 21.98 5.96 2.82
N LYS A 131 21.90 5.92 1.50
CA LYS A 131 22.00 7.10 0.63
C LYS A 131 20.64 7.78 0.41
N ASP A 132 19.56 7.13 0.76
CA ASP A 132 18.21 7.64 0.58
C ASP A 132 17.77 8.41 1.82
N SER A 133 17.56 9.70 1.70
CA SER A 133 17.10 10.59 2.77
C SER A 133 15.61 10.93 2.67
N THR A 134 14.86 10.28 1.79
CA THR A 134 13.41 10.49 1.64
C THR A 134 12.71 10.19 2.94
N LYS A 135 11.85 11.10 3.39
CA LYS A 135 11.05 10.92 4.59
C LYS A 135 9.65 10.43 4.24
N CYS A 136 9.27 9.33 4.86
CA CYS A 136 7.97 8.69 4.67
C CYS A 136 7.03 8.99 5.83
N TYR A 137 5.78 9.33 5.51
CA TYR A 137 4.71 9.58 6.47
C TYR A 137 3.56 8.66 6.09
N LEU A 138 3.23 7.70 6.96
CA LEU A 138 2.17 6.73 6.71
C LEU A 138 0.97 6.98 7.63
N LEU A 139 -0.19 7.20 7.03
CA LEU A 139 -1.50 7.11 7.67
C LEU A 139 -2.15 5.79 7.25
N PHE A 140 -2.32 4.88 8.20
CA PHE A 140 -2.84 3.53 7.93
C PHE A 140 -4.21 3.34 8.55
N ALA A 141 -5.24 3.17 7.70
CA ALA A 141 -6.64 3.04 8.07
C ALA A 141 -7.06 1.56 8.08
N ASN A 142 -7.74 1.16 9.16
CA ASN A 142 -8.32 -0.18 9.31
C ASN A 142 -9.64 -0.10 10.08
N GLN A 143 -10.39 -1.19 10.12
CA GLN A 143 -11.66 -1.25 10.86
C GLN A 143 -11.42 -1.43 12.35
N THR A 144 -10.63 -2.41 12.74
CA THR A 144 -10.28 -2.72 14.13
C THR A 144 -8.78 -2.88 14.31
N GLU A 145 -8.33 -2.86 15.56
CA GLU A 145 -6.92 -3.03 15.91
C GLU A 145 -6.36 -4.37 15.38
N ASN A 146 -7.16 -5.44 15.44
CA ASN A 146 -6.75 -6.76 14.95
C ASN A 146 -6.61 -6.85 13.42
N ASP A 147 -7.19 -5.89 12.69
CA ASP A 147 -7.08 -5.82 11.23
C ASP A 147 -5.77 -5.19 10.74
N ILE A 148 -4.97 -4.61 11.63
CA ILE A 148 -3.73 -3.94 11.26
C ILE A 148 -2.69 -4.98 10.84
N LEU A 149 -2.50 -5.10 9.52
CA LEU A 149 -1.50 -6.00 8.95
C LEU A 149 -0.09 -5.47 9.19
N LEU A 150 0.85 -6.37 9.48
CA LEU A 150 2.28 -6.06 9.59
C LEU A 150 2.60 -4.98 10.64
N ARG A 151 1.75 -4.83 11.66
CA ARG A 151 1.88 -3.80 12.68
C ARG A 151 3.24 -3.83 13.38
N ALA A 152 3.66 -5.00 13.84
CA ALA A 152 4.93 -5.15 14.55
C ALA A 152 6.12 -4.70 13.69
N GLU A 153 6.11 -5.02 12.40
CA GLU A 153 7.14 -4.62 11.47
C GLU A 153 7.14 -3.12 11.20
N LEU A 154 5.97 -2.52 10.97
CA LEU A 154 5.84 -1.09 10.76
C LEU A 154 6.34 -0.29 11.98
N GLU A 155 5.96 -0.72 13.17
CA GLU A 155 6.39 -0.09 14.43
C GLU A 155 7.89 -0.28 14.69
N ASP A 156 8.46 -1.43 14.31
CA ASP A 156 9.90 -1.68 14.39
C ASP A 156 10.68 -0.75 13.43
N ILE A 157 10.24 -0.60 12.20
CA ILE A 157 10.86 0.33 11.24
C ILE A 157 10.78 1.78 11.76
N ALA A 158 9.63 2.20 12.27
CA ALA A 158 9.46 3.54 12.83
C ALA A 158 10.39 3.79 14.03
N LYS A 159 10.61 2.78 14.87
CA LYS A 159 11.52 2.85 16.02
C LYS A 159 12.99 2.90 15.61
N ARG A 160 13.38 2.13 14.59
CA ARG A 160 14.75 2.08 14.06
C ARG A 160 15.12 3.31 13.21
N HIS A 161 14.14 3.90 12.53
CA HIS A 161 14.32 5.01 11.62
C HIS A 161 13.38 6.20 11.94
N PRO A 162 13.42 6.76 13.18
CA PRO A 162 12.47 7.80 13.59
C PRO A 162 12.60 9.10 12.82
N GLU A 163 13.79 9.38 12.25
CA GLU A 163 14.06 10.55 11.42
C GLU A 163 13.49 10.42 10.01
N GLN A 164 13.18 9.20 9.57
CA GLN A 164 12.85 8.90 8.18
C GLN A 164 11.46 8.31 7.99
N PHE A 165 10.87 7.71 9.03
CA PHE A 165 9.56 7.09 8.96
C PHE A 165 8.68 7.49 10.13
N VAL A 166 7.55 8.12 9.79
CA VAL A 166 6.50 8.53 10.74
C VAL A 166 5.25 7.72 10.47
N LEU A 167 4.70 7.10 11.51
CA LEU A 167 3.58 6.17 11.45
C LEU A 167 2.41 6.69 12.28
N TRP A 168 1.21 6.68 11.70
CA TRP A 168 -0.04 6.99 12.37
C TRP A 168 -1.16 6.05 11.91
N TYR A 169 -2.07 5.71 12.82
CA TYR A 169 -3.20 4.84 12.54
C TYR A 169 -4.53 5.58 12.70
N THR A 170 -5.55 5.12 11.97
CA THR A 170 -6.94 5.43 12.28
C THR A 170 -7.77 4.15 12.22
N LEU A 171 -8.70 3.97 13.15
CA LEU A 171 -9.59 2.81 13.22
C LEU A 171 -11.04 3.23 13.24
N ASP A 172 -11.90 2.50 12.50
CA ASP A 172 -13.35 2.73 12.49
C ASP A 172 -13.96 2.40 13.86
N ARG A 173 -13.49 1.32 14.46
CA ARG A 173 -13.93 0.83 15.78
C ARG A 173 -12.72 0.61 16.68
N PRO A 174 -12.19 1.69 17.26
CA PRO A 174 -11.01 1.59 18.13
C PRO A 174 -11.35 0.93 19.47
N PRO A 175 -10.37 0.26 20.11
CA PRO A 175 -10.52 -0.18 21.48
C PRO A 175 -10.56 1.00 22.45
N LYS A 176 -10.99 0.73 23.68
CA LYS A 176 -10.82 1.68 24.78
C LYS A 176 -9.33 2.02 24.91
N ASP A 177 -8.94 3.19 25.21
CA ASP A 177 -7.53 3.62 25.37
C ASP A 177 -6.69 3.64 24.07
N TRP A 178 -7.36 3.70 22.90
CA TRP A 178 -6.69 3.88 21.62
C TRP A 178 -5.98 5.25 21.54
N LYS A 179 -4.69 5.23 21.21
CA LYS A 179 -3.83 6.44 21.24
C LYS A 179 -3.76 7.19 19.92
N TYR A 180 -4.38 6.67 18.88
CA TYR A 180 -4.33 7.23 17.54
C TYR A 180 -5.72 7.76 17.14
N SER A 181 -5.90 8.07 15.86
CA SER A 181 -7.16 8.58 15.37
C SER A 181 -8.26 7.52 15.29
N SER A 182 -9.52 7.97 15.25
CA SER A 182 -10.69 7.13 15.04
C SER A 182 -11.55 7.66 13.89
N GLY A 183 -12.21 6.74 13.21
CA GLY A 183 -13.08 7.03 12.08
C GLY A 183 -12.38 7.01 10.73
N PHE A 184 -13.11 7.41 9.71
CA PHE A 184 -12.62 7.52 8.34
C PHE A 184 -11.56 8.61 8.21
N VAL A 185 -10.74 8.51 7.18
CA VAL A 185 -9.72 9.52 6.88
C VAL A 185 -10.38 10.89 6.71
N THR A 186 -9.87 11.88 7.43
CA THR A 186 -10.37 13.27 7.41
C THR A 186 -9.28 14.24 6.96
N ALA A 187 -9.67 15.44 6.57
CA ALA A 187 -8.73 16.51 6.25
C ALA A 187 -7.81 16.85 7.44
N ASP A 188 -8.35 16.86 8.66
CA ASP A 188 -7.56 17.13 9.88
C ASP A 188 -6.50 16.06 10.12
N MET A 189 -6.80 14.78 9.91
CA MET A 189 -5.82 13.70 9.99
C MET A 189 -4.70 13.88 8.97
N LEU A 190 -5.05 14.19 7.72
CA LEU A 190 -4.08 14.41 6.65
C LEU A 190 -3.19 15.60 6.94
N LYS A 191 -3.77 16.70 7.39
CA LYS A 191 -3.02 17.91 7.77
C LYS A 191 -2.06 17.66 8.93
N ALA A 192 -2.47 16.86 9.91
CA ALA A 192 -1.67 16.58 11.10
C ALA A 192 -0.53 15.57 10.87
N HIS A 193 -0.72 14.61 9.95
CA HIS A 193 0.15 13.44 9.86
C HIS A 193 0.83 13.22 8.50
N LEU A 194 0.47 13.99 7.47
CA LEU A 194 1.15 13.97 6.18
C LEU A 194 1.99 15.23 5.95
N PRO A 195 2.98 15.17 5.06
CA PRO A 195 3.74 16.36 4.71
C PRO A 195 2.83 17.38 4.01
N PRO A 196 3.03 18.69 4.24
CA PRO A 196 2.22 19.72 3.59
C PRO A 196 2.41 19.70 2.07
N PRO A 197 1.46 20.28 1.30
CA PRO A 197 1.64 20.48 -0.14
C PRO A 197 2.89 21.32 -0.42
N ASP A 198 3.78 20.75 -1.21
CA ASP A 198 5.08 21.34 -1.56
C ASP A 198 5.54 20.78 -2.89
N SER A 199 6.45 21.47 -3.58
CA SER A 199 7.01 20.99 -4.86
C SER A 199 7.80 19.69 -4.74
N GLU A 200 8.26 19.34 -3.54
CA GLU A 200 9.01 18.12 -3.24
C GLU A 200 8.19 17.09 -2.41
N THR A 201 6.88 17.23 -2.43
CA THR A 201 5.94 16.30 -1.77
C THR A 201 5.19 15.46 -2.80
N LEU A 202 5.14 14.17 -2.59
CA LEU A 202 4.32 13.21 -3.34
C LEU A 202 3.42 12.45 -2.38
N ILE A 203 2.14 12.30 -2.72
CA ILE A 203 1.16 11.54 -1.93
C ILE A 203 0.77 10.27 -2.69
N LEU A 204 0.94 9.14 -2.04
CA LEU A 204 0.55 7.82 -2.56
C LEU A 204 -0.64 7.28 -1.79
N MET A 205 -1.59 6.71 -2.50
CA MET A 205 -2.80 6.13 -1.91
C MET A 205 -3.01 4.71 -2.40
N CYS A 206 -3.34 3.81 -1.49
CA CYS A 206 -3.76 2.46 -1.83
C CYS A 206 -4.75 1.92 -0.78
N GLY A 207 -5.90 1.49 -1.23
CA GLY A 207 -6.94 0.96 -0.35
C GLY A 207 -8.25 0.73 -1.09
N PRO A 208 -9.33 0.43 -0.35
CA PRO A 208 -10.64 0.26 -0.94
C PRO A 208 -11.06 1.47 -1.79
N PRO A 209 -11.62 1.27 -3.00
CA PRO A 209 -12.03 2.38 -3.86
C PRO A 209 -12.90 3.45 -3.17
N PRO A 210 -13.88 3.10 -2.31
CA PRO A 210 -14.66 4.11 -1.60
C PRO A 210 -13.81 5.01 -0.68
N MET A 211 -12.79 4.45 -0.03
CA MET A 211 -11.87 5.23 0.80
C MET A 211 -11.09 6.26 -0.05
N ILE A 212 -10.56 5.82 -1.18
CA ILE A 212 -9.82 6.70 -2.09
C ILE A 212 -10.72 7.80 -2.65
N GLN A 213 -11.91 7.44 -3.16
CA GLN A 213 -12.82 8.35 -3.84
C GLN A 213 -13.53 9.34 -2.90
N PHE A 214 -13.93 8.91 -1.71
CA PHE A 214 -14.80 9.70 -0.82
C PHE A 214 -14.07 10.28 0.39
N ALA A 215 -12.94 9.73 0.79
CA ALA A 215 -12.19 10.22 1.94
C ALA A 215 -10.81 10.80 1.56
N CYS A 216 -10.02 10.11 0.76
CA CYS A 216 -8.65 10.55 0.48
C CYS A 216 -8.61 11.70 -0.53
N GLN A 217 -9.09 11.49 -1.75
CA GLN A 217 -9.01 12.50 -2.83
C GLN A 217 -9.72 13.82 -2.49
N PRO A 218 -10.97 13.82 -2.00
CA PRO A 218 -11.66 15.08 -1.66
C PRO A 218 -10.95 15.87 -0.56
N ASN A 219 -10.40 15.19 0.45
CA ASN A 219 -9.71 15.85 1.54
C ASN A 219 -8.34 16.38 1.11
N LEU A 220 -7.61 15.68 0.24
CA LEU A 220 -6.38 16.18 -0.35
C LEU A 220 -6.63 17.43 -1.21
N ASP A 221 -7.68 17.42 -2.01
CA ASP A 221 -8.09 18.58 -2.82
C ASP A 221 -8.42 19.79 -1.92
N LYS A 222 -9.17 19.57 -0.85
CA LYS A 222 -9.51 20.60 0.14
C LYS A 222 -8.27 21.20 0.81
N LEU A 223 -7.22 20.42 1.02
CA LEU A 223 -5.97 20.86 1.63
C LEU A 223 -4.98 21.48 0.63
N GLY A 224 -5.34 21.54 -0.65
CA GLY A 224 -4.54 22.18 -1.68
C GLY A 224 -3.44 21.32 -2.30
N TYR A 225 -3.51 19.99 -2.16
CA TYR A 225 -2.60 19.10 -2.87
C TYR A 225 -2.98 19.05 -4.36
N PRO A 226 -2.08 19.48 -5.28
CA PRO A 226 -2.37 19.38 -6.70
C PRO A 226 -2.44 17.91 -7.15
N LYS A 227 -3.29 17.61 -8.13
CA LYS A 227 -3.40 16.24 -8.67
C LYS A 227 -2.08 15.69 -9.21
N SER A 228 -1.20 16.57 -9.67
CA SER A 228 0.13 16.20 -10.15
C SER A 228 1.07 15.66 -9.06
N CYS A 229 0.77 15.88 -7.78
CA CYS A 229 1.54 15.34 -6.65
C CYS A 229 0.83 14.19 -5.93
N THR A 230 -0.23 13.64 -6.49
CA THR A 230 -0.97 12.51 -5.92
C THR A 230 -1.01 11.33 -6.89
N PHE A 231 -0.92 10.13 -6.35
CA PHE A 231 -0.98 8.89 -7.11
C PHE A 231 -1.79 7.85 -6.34
N ALA A 232 -2.77 7.24 -7.00
CA ALA A 232 -3.53 6.10 -6.47
C ALA A 232 -3.14 4.83 -7.23
N TYR A 233 -2.76 3.80 -6.47
CA TYR A 233 -2.45 2.47 -7.01
C TYR A 233 -3.67 1.78 -7.61
#